data_e892cf33cbd301865fe2cbfb9c8ceb51
#
_entry.id   e892cf33cbd301865fe2cbfb9c8ceb51
#
_cell.length_a   1.000
_cell.length_b   1.000
_cell.length_c   1.000
_cell.angle_alpha   90.00
_cell.angle_beta   90.00
_cell.angle_gamma   90.00
#
_symmetry.space_group_name_H-M   'P 1'
#
loop_
_entity.id
_entity.type
_entity.pdbx_description
1 polymer ?
#
loop_
_entity_poly.entity_id
_entity_poly.type
_entity_poly.pdbx_seq_one_letter_code
_entity_poly.pdbx_strand_id
1 'polypeptide(L)'
;RIMDEVSEELQSSDFEPLAFELAFGADGQLPAITIREKNGTARVVGKVDRVDGWLHNGKLYLRVVDYKTGKKSFDLAELRYGLGLQMLLYLFTLKEEGRALFGGQEIVPAGVLYTPAREPMLRCARDTAPEKIEKARKKELRRSGMVLEDPAVLQAMEHSALTSPCYLPIAVKRDGAVTGSLASAEQLGKLSKYVDHILHEITQEVFAGNIDADPYARTPQLSACTYCEFASACHFENGCGSDRMEYIKATKNDEFWQHIDEVNGKEARSDG
;
A
#
# COMPACT_ATOMS: atom_id res chain seq x y z
N ARG A 1 14.57 -10.48 17.66
CA ARG A 1 14.77 -9.06 17.24
C ARG A 1 13.61 -8.51 16.43
N ILE A 2 13.15 -9.18 15.34
CA ILE A 2 11.96 -8.68 14.58
C ILE A 2 10.72 -8.67 15.48
N MET A 3 10.53 -9.73 16.26
CA MET A 3 9.42 -9.81 17.22
C MET A 3 9.52 -8.73 18.31
N ASP A 4 10.74 -8.40 18.75
CA ASP A 4 10.97 -7.34 19.75
C ASP A 4 10.54 -5.97 19.17
N GLU A 5 10.93 -5.67 17.92
CA GLU A 5 10.52 -4.44 17.21
C GLU A 5 9.00 -4.34 17.04
N VAL A 6 8.33 -5.43 16.68
CA VAL A 6 6.86 -5.46 16.56
C VAL A 6 6.20 -5.31 17.94
N SER A 7 6.77 -5.91 18.96
CA SER A 7 6.29 -5.77 20.35
C SER A 7 6.44 -4.33 20.85
N GLU A 8 7.61 -3.69 20.63
CA GLU A 8 7.84 -2.29 20.99
C GLU A 8 6.88 -1.34 20.25
N GLU A 9 6.65 -1.59 18.94
CA GLU A 9 5.66 -0.82 18.17
C GLU A 9 4.27 -0.91 18.76
N LEU A 10 3.78 -2.14 19.04
CA LEU A 10 2.45 -2.36 19.58
C LEU A 10 2.29 -1.79 21.00
N GLN A 11 3.33 -1.84 21.84
CA GLN A 11 3.32 -1.22 23.17
C GLN A 11 3.27 0.32 23.11
N SER A 12 3.70 0.92 22.00
CA SER A 12 3.66 2.37 21.75
C SER A 12 2.45 2.82 20.93
N SER A 13 1.44 1.96 20.77
CA SER A 13 0.27 2.17 19.92
C SER A 13 -1.02 1.83 20.67
N ASP A 14 -2.08 2.56 20.36
CA ASP A 14 -3.46 2.21 20.78
C ASP A 14 -4.13 1.29 19.73
N PHE A 15 -3.49 1.07 18.59
CA PHE A 15 -3.95 0.10 17.61
C PHE A 15 -3.59 -1.31 18.07
N GLU A 16 -4.60 -2.18 18.12
CA GLU A 16 -4.45 -3.58 18.50
C GLU A 16 -4.60 -4.50 17.28
N PRO A 17 -3.86 -5.60 17.18
CA PRO A 17 -4.07 -6.61 16.16
C PRO A 17 -5.45 -7.25 16.30
N LEU A 18 -6.28 -7.15 15.27
CA LEU A 18 -7.62 -7.73 15.21
C LEU A 18 -7.69 -9.03 14.41
N ALA A 19 -6.84 -9.14 13.38
CA ALA A 19 -6.79 -10.33 12.55
C ALA A 19 -5.38 -10.57 12.01
N PHE A 20 -5.05 -11.85 11.86
CA PHE A 20 -3.85 -12.34 11.19
C PHE A 20 -4.24 -13.28 10.07
N GLU A 21 -3.47 -13.30 8.98
CA GLU A 21 -3.67 -14.19 7.84
C GLU A 21 -5.13 -14.14 7.33
N LEU A 22 -5.74 -12.92 7.32
CA LEU A 22 -7.12 -12.71 6.95
C LEU A 22 -7.32 -12.94 5.46
N ALA A 23 -8.07 -13.99 5.10
CA ALA A 23 -8.26 -14.39 3.71
C ALA A 23 -9.53 -13.77 3.09
N PHE A 24 -9.40 -13.40 1.83
CA PHE A 24 -10.48 -13.00 0.91
C PHE A 24 -10.64 -14.08 -0.13
N GLY A 25 -11.86 -14.64 -0.27
CA GLY A 25 -12.12 -15.69 -1.24
C GLY A 25 -13.21 -16.65 -0.80
N ALA A 26 -13.40 -17.73 -1.53
CA ALA A 26 -14.48 -18.70 -1.29
C ALA A 26 -14.41 -19.35 0.10
N ASP A 27 -13.19 -19.62 0.57
CA ASP A 27 -12.94 -20.23 1.90
C ASP A 27 -12.41 -19.18 2.92
N GLY A 28 -12.46 -17.90 2.56
CA GLY A 28 -12.00 -16.80 3.40
C GLY A 28 -13.04 -16.28 4.37
N GLN A 29 -12.58 -15.52 5.36
CA GLN A 29 -13.45 -14.80 6.31
C GLN A 29 -14.21 -13.66 5.62
N LEU A 30 -13.67 -13.15 4.51
CA LEU A 30 -14.31 -12.14 3.68
C LEU A 30 -14.54 -12.68 2.26
N PRO A 31 -15.57 -12.18 1.54
CA PRO A 31 -15.82 -12.58 0.17
C PRO A 31 -14.67 -12.17 -0.75
N ALA A 32 -14.55 -12.86 -1.89
CA ALA A 32 -13.67 -12.42 -2.97
C ALA A 32 -14.13 -11.05 -3.50
N ILE A 33 -13.19 -10.18 -3.82
CA ILE A 33 -13.49 -8.90 -4.46
C ILE A 33 -13.96 -9.21 -5.87
N THR A 34 -15.19 -8.81 -6.20
CA THR A 34 -15.86 -9.21 -7.42
C THR A 34 -16.03 -8.03 -8.36
N ILE A 35 -15.36 -8.07 -9.50
CA ILE A 35 -15.45 -7.07 -10.58
C ILE A 35 -16.36 -7.65 -11.67
N ARG A 36 -17.47 -6.97 -11.96
CA ARG A 36 -18.45 -7.40 -12.96
C ARG A 36 -18.34 -6.53 -14.19
N GLU A 37 -18.10 -7.18 -15.34
CA GLU A 37 -18.06 -6.58 -16.66
C GLU A 37 -19.12 -7.20 -17.57
N LYS A 38 -19.42 -6.55 -18.70
CA LYS A 38 -20.39 -7.07 -19.70
C LYS A 38 -20.02 -8.47 -20.18
N ASN A 39 -18.73 -8.74 -20.30
CA ASN A 39 -18.20 -9.98 -20.88
C ASN A 39 -17.89 -11.06 -19.83
N GLY A 40 -18.03 -10.76 -18.53
CA GLY A 40 -17.74 -11.74 -17.49
C GLY A 40 -17.53 -11.13 -16.11
N THR A 41 -17.05 -11.98 -15.21
CA THR A 41 -16.80 -11.60 -13.81
C THR A 41 -15.41 -12.04 -13.41
N ALA A 42 -14.58 -11.10 -12.96
CA ALA A 42 -13.30 -11.37 -12.31
C ALA A 42 -13.49 -11.45 -10.79
N ARG A 43 -12.68 -12.29 -10.15
CA ARG A 43 -12.62 -12.40 -8.69
C ARG A 43 -11.19 -12.25 -8.24
N VAL A 44 -10.93 -11.25 -7.41
CA VAL A 44 -9.63 -11.09 -6.77
C VAL A 44 -9.67 -11.75 -5.40
N VAL A 45 -8.74 -12.65 -5.17
CA VAL A 45 -8.57 -13.36 -3.91
C VAL A 45 -7.20 -13.01 -3.32
N GLY A 46 -7.06 -13.11 -2.02
CA GLY A 46 -5.81 -12.78 -1.37
C GLY A 46 -5.85 -13.00 0.14
N LYS A 47 -4.76 -12.66 0.79
CA LYS A 47 -4.60 -12.80 2.23
C LYS A 47 -3.81 -11.62 2.79
N VAL A 48 -4.33 -11.03 3.86
CA VAL A 48 -3.70 -9.94 4.59
C VAL A 48 -2.90 -10.52 5.74
N ASP A 49 -1.63 -10.16 5.87
CA ASP A 49 -0.79 -10.68 6.95
C ASP A 49 -1.32 -10.27 8.34
N ARG A 50 -1.65 -8.99 8.51
CA ARG A 50 -2.18 -8.44 9.78
C ARG A 50 -3.11 -7.25 9.54
N VAL A 51 -4.20 -7.20 10.28
CA VAL A 51 -5.10 -6.06 10.38
C VAL A 51 -5.11 -5.57 11.82
N ASP A 52 -4.76 -4.30 12.02
CA ASP A 52 -4.85 -3.66 13.34
C ASP A 52 -5.98 -2.64 13.35
N GLY A 53 -6.61 -2.47 14.50
CA GLY A 53 -7.72 -1.55 14.68
C GLY A 53 -7.64 -0.73 15.96
N TRP A 54 -8.21 0.45 15.91
CA TRP A 54 -8.41 1.35 17.04
C TRP A 54 -9.86 1.85 17.06
N LEU A 55 -10.57 1.50 18.13
CA LEU A 55 -11.96 1.95 18.33
C LEU A 55 -11.97 3.32 18.99
N HIS A 56 -12.45 4.32 18.29
CA HIS A 56 -12.54 5.68 18.80
C HIS A 56 -13.82 6.37 18.34
N ASN A 57 -14.55 6.99 19.31
CA ASN A 57 -15.80 7.70 19.04
C ASN A 57 -16.83 6.90 18.22
N GLY A 58 -16.94 5.59 18.50
CA GLY A 58 -17.89 4.70 17.81
C GLY A 58 -17.49 4.28 16.39
N LYS A 59 -16.31 4.66 15.92
CA LYS A 59 -15.73 4.27 14.66
C LYS A 59 -14.51 3.39 14.88
N LEU A 60 -14.33 2.40 14.01
CA LEU A 60 -13.17 1.51 14.02
C LEU A 60 -12.19 1.95 12.92
N TYR A 61 -11.07 2.53 13.33
CA TYR A 61 -9.98 2.87 12.44
C TYR A 61 -9.13 1.62 12.16
N LEU A 62 -8.99 1.23 10.89
CA LEU A 62 -8.22 0.04 10.50
C LEU A 62 -6.96 0.42 9.72
N ARG A 63 -5.84 -0.23 10.07
CA ARG A 63 -4.64 -0.26 9.24
C ARG A 63 -4.32 -1.68 8.80
N VAL A 64 -3.84 -1.82 7.57
CA VAL A 64 -3.35 -3.08 7.01
C VAL A 64 -1.85 -3.10 7.10
N VAL A 65 -1.29 -4.20 7.59
CA VAL A 65 0.15 -4.40 7.76
C VAL A 65 0.58 -5.64 6.98
N ASP A 66 1.67 -5.51 6.24
CA ASP A 66 2.26 -6.58 5.46
C ASP A 66 3.77 -6.67 5.75
N TYR A 67 4.27 -7.87 5.98
CA TYR A 67 5.66 -8.13 6.36
C TYR A 67 6.53 -8.42 5.13
N LYS A 68 7.58 -7.63 4.94
CA LYS A 68 8.47 -7.76 3.78
C LYS A 68 9.91 -8.14 4.17
N THR A 69 10.37 -9.26 3.69
CA THR A 69 11.77 -9.70 3.85
C THR A 69 12.75 -8.90 2.98
N GLY A 70 12.28 -8.38 1.85
CA GLY A 70 13.02 -7.47 0.97
C GLY A 70 12.81 -5.98 1.31
N LYS A 71 13.51 -5.11 0.59
CA LYS A 71 13.21 -3.67 0.60
C LYS A 71 11.96 -3.44 -0.24
N LYS A 72 10.89 -2.95 0.37
CA LYS A 72 9.68 -2.49 -0.31
C LYS A 72 9.41 -1.04 0.07
N SER A 73 9.27 -0.20 -0.92
CA SER A 73 8.80 1.18 -0.75
C SER A 73 7.34 1.28 -1.18
N PHE A 74 6.61 2.16 -0.54
CA PHE A 74 5.34 2.63 -1.06
C PHE A 74 5.62 3.77 -2.03
N ASP A 75 5.22 3.63 -3.29
CA ASP A 75 5.59 4.55 -4.35
C ASP A 75 4.37 4.98 -5.15
N LEU A 76 4.05 6.27 -5.11
CA LEU A 76 2.94 6.87 -5.84
C LEU A 76 3.10 6.73 -7.37
N ALA A 77 4.35 6.70 -7.85
CA ALA A 77 4.61 6.47 -9.26
C ALA A 77 4.16 5.06 -9.69
N GLU A 78 4.43 4.03 -8.87
CA GLU A 78 3.94 2.67 -9.13
C GLU A 78 2.40 2.62 -9.14
N LEU A 79 1.75 3.26 -8.17
CA LEU A 79 0.28 3.28 -8.08
C LEU A 79 -0.36 3.91 -9.33
N ARG A 80 0.26 4.95 -9.90
CA ARG A 80 -0.21 5.59 -11.13
C ARG A 80 -0.28 4.63 -12.32
N TYR A 81 0.56 3.60 -12.34
CA TYR A 81 0.58 2.56 -13.37
C TYR A 81 -0.14 1.28 -12.96
N GLY A 82 -0.97 1.33 -11.93
CA GLY A 82 -1.71 0.15 -11.45
C GLY A 82 -0.85 -0.88 -10.70
N LEU A 83 0.37 -0.51 -10.30
CA LEU A 83 1.27 -1.40 -9.57
C LEU A 83 1.22 -1.15 -8.06
N GLY A 84 1.47 -2.18 -7.27
CA GLY A 84 1.51 -2.04 -5.80
C GLY A 84 0.16 -1.78 -5.13
N LEU A 85 -0.97 -2.05 -5.80
CA LEU A 85 -2.33 -1.78 -5.31
C LEU A 85 -2.78 -2.72 -4.18
N GLN A 86 -2.13 -3.85 -3.99
CA GLN A 86 -2.56 -4.94 -3.12
C GLN A 86 -3.01 -4.47 -1.72
N MET A 87 -2.21 -3.66 -1.05
CA MET A 87 -2.49 -3.20 0.31
C MET A 87 -3.68 -2.25 0.37
N LEU A 88 -3.81 -1.37 -0.62
CA LEU A 88 -4.93 -0.44 -0.75
C LEU A 88 -6.22 -1.21 -1.04
N LEU A 89 -6.16 -2.18 -1.93
CA LEU A 89 -7.26 -3.06 -2.24
C LEU A 89 -7.79 -3.77 -0.97
N TYR A 90 -6.90 -4.32 -0.17
CA TYR A 90 -7.27 -4.92 1.11
C TYR A 90 -7.91 -3.93 2.07
N LEU A 91 -7.31 -2.73 2.22
CA LEU A 91 -7.82 -1.70 3.12
C LEU A 91 -9.24 -1.24 2.72
N PHE A 92 -9.48 -1.01 1.43
CA PHE A 92 -10.78 -0.55 0.95
C PHE A 92 -11.83 -1.66 0.96
N THR A 93 -11.45 -2.90 0.69
CA THR A 93 -12.37 -4.05 0.86
C THR A 93 -12.76 -4.24 2.33
N LEU A 94 -11.83 -4.09 3.25
CA LEU A 94 -12.14 -4.13 4.69
C LEU A 94 -13.12 -3.02 5.10
N LYS A 95 -13.00 -1.83 4.51
CA LYS A 95 -13.94 -0.73 4.74
C LYS A 95 -15.35 -1.09 4.29
N GLU A 96 -15.51 -1.71 3.13
CA GLU A 96 -16.82 -2.03 2.56
C GLU A 96 -17.42 -3.31 3.19
N GLU A 97 -16.64 -4.37 3.33
CA GLU A 97 -17.12 -5.71 3.69
C GLU A 97 -16.78 -6.13 5.13
N GLY A 98 -15.86 -5.45 5.80
CA GLY A 98 -15.33 -5.87 7.11
C GLY A 98 -16.24 -5.59 8.29
N ARG A 99 -17.29 -4.79 8.13
CA ARG A 99 -18.15 -4.32 9.22
C ARG A 99 -18.72 -5.46 10.09
N ALA A 100 -19.23 -6.50 9.44
CA ALA A 100 -19.81 -7.65 10.16
C ALA A 100 -18.74 -8.44 10.92
N LEU A 101 -17.53 -8.52 10.39
CA LEU A 101 -16.41 -9.25 10.99
C LEU A 101 -15.88 -8.55 12.24
N PHE A 102 -15.92 -7.21 12.29
CA PHE A 102 -15.37 -6.40 13.36
C PHE A 102 -16.43 -5.73 14.25
N GLY A 103 -17.51 -6.42 14.56
CA GLY A 103 -18.47 -6.00 15.60
C GLY A 103 -19.49 -4.95 15.16
N GLY A 104 -19.64 -4.70 13.85
CA GLY A 104 -20.70 -3.85 13.30
C GLY A 104 -20.40 -2.35 13.29
N GLN A 105 -19.23 -1.91 13.76
CA GLN A 105 -18.84 -0.50 13.77
C GLN A 105 -18.58 0.01 12.34
N GLU A 106 -18.72 1.34 12.15
CA GLU A 106 -18.26 2.01 10.95
C GLU A 106 -16.74 1.90 10.84
N ILE A 107 -16.25 1.37 9.72
CA ILE A 107 -14.81 1.23 9.47
C ILE A 107 -14.28 2.47 8.75
N VAL A 108 -13.19 3.02 9.29
CA VAL A 108 -12.46 4.13 8.70
C VAL A 108 -11.06 3.65 8.29
N PRO A 109 -10.69 3.76 7.01
CA PRO A 109 -9.33 3.48 6.56
C PRO A 109 -8.32 4.40 7.25
N ALA A 110 -7.40 3.82 8.01
CA ALA A 110 -6.35 4.57 8.70
C ALA A 110 -4.99 4.47 7.99
N GLY A 111 -4.75 3.44 7.20
CA GLY A 111 -3.53 3.34 6.41
C GLY A 111 -3.09 1.94 6.05
N VAL A 112 -2.01 1.90 5.29
CA VAL A 112 -1.31 0.68 4.89
C VAL A 112 0.16 0.80 5.24
N LEU A 113 0.76 -0.24 5.81
CA LEU A 113 2.15 -0.25 6.26
C LEU A 113 2.87 -1.52 5.82
N TYR A 114 3.98 -1.37 5.11
CA TYR A 114 4.96 -2.42 4.89
C TYR A 114 5.94 -2.42 6.05
N THR A 115 5.97 -3.51 6.80
CA THR A 115 6.88 -3.71 7.94
C THR A 115 8.09 -4.53 7.50
N PRO A 116 9.32 -4.00 7.63
CA PRO A 116 10.52 -4.75 7.31
C PRO A 116 10.68 -5.97 8.22
N ALA A 117 10.63 -7.18 7.67
CA ALA A 117 10.84 -8.44 8.38
C ALA A 117 12.26 -8.97 8.09
N ARG A 118 13.27 -8.14 8.32
CA ARG A 118 14.68 -8.44 8.06
C ARG A 118 15.61 -7.75 9.04
N GLU A 119 16.79 -8.28 9.24
CA GLU A 119 17.87 -7.55 9.91
C GLU A 119 18.54 -6.59 8.93
N PRO A 120 18.62 -5.29 9.26
CA PRO A 120 19.26 -4.32 8.39
C PRO A 120 20.78 -4.47 8.42
N MET A 121 21.41 -4.45 7.25
CA MET A 121 22.87 -4.34 7.15
C MET A 121 23.28 -2.88 7.25
N LEU A 122 23.93 -2.51 8.35
CA LEU A 122 24.42 -1.16 8.60
C LEU A 122 25.90 -1.04 8.23
N ARG A 123 26.24 0.01 7.50
CA ARG A 123 27.64 0.39 7.28
C ARG A 123 28.00 1.47 8.27
N CYS A 124 28.90 1.13 9.22
CA CYS A 124 29.39 2.06 10.24
C CYS A 124 30.89 1.90 10.43
N ALA A 125 31.55 2.94 10.92
CA ALA A 125 32.94 2.86 11.32
C ALA A 125 33.07 1.99 12.59
N ARG A 126 34.27 1.42 12.81
CA ARG A 126 34.52 0.45 13.91
C ARG A 126 34.27 1.04 15.29
N ASP A 127 34.46 2.36 15.43
CA ASP A 127 34.35 3.15 16.67
C ASP A 127 33.01 3.92 16.76
N THR A 128 32.01 3.57 15.92
CA THR A 128 30.70 4.20 15.98
C THR A 128 30.00 3.88 17.30
N ALA A 129 29.56 4.91 18.01
CA ALA A 129 28.86 4.76 19.28
C ALA A 129 27.58 3.91 19.14
N PRO A 130 27.26 3.00 20.09
CA PRO A 130 26.12 2.10 20.05
C PRO A 130 24.78 2.81 19.78
N GLU A 131 24.58 4.00 20.37
CA GLU A 131 23.35 4.81 20.22
C GLU A 131 23.15 5.28 18.76
N LYS A 132 24.25 5.58 18.06
CA LYS A 132 24.21 5.95 16.63
C LYS A 132 23.88 4.76 15.76
N ILE A 133 24.40 3.58 16.10
CA ILE A 133 24.10 2.33 15.41
C ILE A 133 22.62 2.01 15.58
N GLU A 134 22.09 2.09 16.80
CA GLU A 134 20.69 1.81 17.08
C GLU A 134 19.75 2.81 16.38
N LYS A 135 20.10 4.08 16.36
CA LYS A 135 19.36 5.11 15.61
C LYS A 135 19.35 4.82 14.10
N ALA A 136 20.48 4.40 13.55
CA ALA A 136 20.56 4.03 12.12
C ALA A 136 19.75 2.77 11.85
N ARG A 137 19.75 1.78 12.76
CA ARG A 137 18.95 0.58 12.69
C ARG A 137 17.44 0.91 12.67
N LYS A 138 16.96 1.69 13.61
CA LYS A 138 15.55 2.13 13.66
C LYS A 138 15.14 2.87 12.40
N LYS A 139 16.03 3.69 11.83
CA LYS A 139 15.76 4.36 10.55
C LYS A 139 15.59 3.38 9.38
N GLU A 140 16.42 2.33 9.30
CA GLU A 140 16.33 1.30 8.24
C GLU A 140 15.10 0.38 8.42
N LEU A 141 14.59 0.28 9.63
CA LEU A 141 13.40 -0.50 9.98
C LEU A 141 12.11 0.31 10.00
N ARG A 142 12.18 1.61 9.69
CA ARG A 142 10.98 2.44 9.55
C ARG A 142 10.04 1.84 8.51
N ARG A 143 8.75 1.83 8.83
CA ARG A 143 7.70 1.31 7.94
C ARG A 143 7.61 2.20 6.69
N SER A 144 7.21 1.59 5.59
CA SER A 144 6.87 2.28 4.36
C SER A 144 5.37 2.09 4.10
N GLY A 145 4.69 3.10 3.61
CA GLY A 145 3.24 3.01 3.43
C GLY A 145 2.60 4.37 3.28
N MET A 146 1.30 4.44 3.52
CA MET A 146 0.52 5.68 3.56
C MET A 146 -0.42 5.62 4.76
N VAL A 147 -0.52 6.72 5.51
CA VAL A 147 -1.37 6.81 6.70
C VAL A 147 -2.30 8.01 6.63
N LEU A 148 -3.43 7.92 7.32
CA LEU A 148 -4.43 8.98 7.38
C LEU A 148 -3.84 10.23 8.05
N GLU A 149 -4.00 11.38 7.40
CA GLU A 149 -3.60 12.69 7.91
C GLU A 149 -4.61 13.18 8.97
N ASP A 150 -4.57 12.56 10.13
CA ASP A 150 -5.35 12.94 11.30
C ASP A 150 -4.45 12.83 12.55
N PRO A 151 -4.25 13.93 13.29
CA PRO A 151 -3.35 13.94 14.45
C PRO A 151 -3.72 12.91 15.53
N ALA A 152 -5.02 12.68 15.77
CA ALA A 152 -5.47 11.72 16.78
C ALA A 152 -5.16 10.28 16.31
N VAL A 153 -5.38 9.99 15.04
CA VAL A 153 -5.08 8.68 14.44
C VAL A 153 -3.58 8.43 14.41
N LEU A 154 -2.77 9.42 14.03
CA LEU A 154 -1.31 9.30 14.04
C LEU A 154 -0.78 9.04 15.44
N GLN A 155 -1.28 9.76 16.45
CA GLN A 155 -0.88 9.57 17.84
C GLN A 155 -1.34 8.22 18.40
N ALA A 156 -2.51 7.73 18.00
CA ALA A 156 -2.97 6.40 18.35
C ALA A 156 -2.15 5.29 17.67
N MET A 157 -1.68 5.52 16.42
CA MET A 157 -0.78 4.58 15.74
C MET A 157 0.61 4.49 16.38
N GLU A 158 1.12 5.60 16.89
CA GLU A 158 2.41 5.70 17.54
C GLU A 158 2.38 6.88 18.52
N HIS A 159 2.44 6.64 19.83
CA HIS A 159 2.31 7.67 20.87
C HIS A 159 3.27 8.86 20.67
N SER A 160 4.44 8.63 20.06
CA SER A 160 5.44 9.65 19.74
C SER A 160 5.31 10.27 18.34
N ALA A 161 4.28 9.93 17.57
CA ALA A 161 4.14 10.31 16.14
C ALA A 161 4.26 11.81 15.90
N LEU A 162 3.68 12.63 16.76
CA LEU A 162 3.66 14.09 16.61
C LEU A 162 4.89 14.80 17.18
N THR A 163 5.84 14.07 17.75
CA THR A 163 7.07 14.62 18.34
C THR A 163 8.34 14.01 17.75
N SER A 164 8.46 12.70 17.78
CA SER A 164 9.61 11.94 17.31
C SER A 164 9.20 10.59 16.71
N PRO A 165 8.58 10.57 15.53
CA PRO A 165 8.10 9.34 14.91
C PRO A 165 9.25 8.38 14.64
N CYS A 166 9.09 7.14 15.08
CA CYS A 166 10.06 6.07 14.96
C CYS A 166 9.66 5.06 13.87
N TYR A 167 8.37 4.66 13.88
CA TYR A 167 7.85 3.59 13.03
C TYR A 167 7.12 4.13 11.81
N LEU A 168 6.29 5.17 11.96
CA LEU A 168 5.46 5.68 10.88
C LEU A 168 6.28 6.36 9.76
N PRO A 169 5.81 6.30 8.48
CA PRO A 169 6.48 6.94 7.34
C PRO A 169 6.28 8.47 7.29
N ILE A 170 6.42 9.12 8.42
CA ILE A 170 6.20 10.55 8.61
C ILE A 170 7.40 11.22 9.27
N ALA A 171 7.46 12.53 9.20
CA ALA A 171 8.46 13.34 9.90
C ALA A 171 7.81 14.61 10.47
N VAL A 172 8.29 15.07 11.61
CA VAL A 172 7.87 16.32 12.23
C VAL A 172 8.92 17.38 11.96
N LYS A 173 8.53 18.50 11.37
CA LYS A 173 9.38 19.65 11.12
C LYS A 173 9.60 20.46 12.41
N ARG A 174 10.55 21.40 12.39
CA ARG A 174 10.85 22.29 13.53
C ARG A 174 9.67 23.19 13.93
N ASP A 175 8.80 23.51 12.98
CA ASP A 175 7.58 24.29 13.18
C ASP A 175 6.38 23.45 13.67
N GLY A 176 6.59 22.14 13.90
CA GLY A 176 5.56 21.19 14.33
C GLY A 176 4.74 20.58 13.18
N ALA A 177 4.95 21.02 11.95
CA ALA A 177 4.22 20.45 10.81
C ALA A 177 4.61 18.98 10.56
N VAL A 178 3.61 18.12 10.44
CA VAL A 178 3.80 16.70 10.08
C VAL A 178 3.87 16.59 8.57
N THR A 179 4.84 15.83 8.09
CA THR A 179 5.06 15.58 6.65
C THR A 179 5.43 14.14 6.42
N GLY A 180 5.31 13.66 5.18
CA GLY A 180 5.64 12.28 4.82
C GLY A 180 4.57 11.66 3.94
N SER A 181 4.36 10.37 4.07
CA SER A 181 3.37 9.63 3.29
C SER A 181 2.00 9.70 3.96
N LEU A 182 1.35 10.83 3.79
CA LEU A 182 0.06 11.19 4.38
C LEU A 182 -1.00 11.30 3.29
N ALA A 183 -2.24 10.93 3.63
CA ALA A 183 -3.41 11.20 2.81
C ALA A 183 -4.59 11.65 3.69
N SER A 184 -5.31 12.69 3.29
CA SER A 184 -6.55 13.07 3.94
C SER A 184 -7.64 12.00 3.74
N ALA A 185 -8.71 12.04 4.53
CA ALA A 185 -9.85 11.15 4.35
C ALA A 185 -10.48 11.29 2.95
N GLU A 186 -10.53 12.52 2.42
CA GLU A 186 -10.98 12.78 1.05
C GLU A 186 -10.07 12.12 0.02
N GLN A 187 -8.75 12.27 0.17
CA GLN A 187 -7.76 11.65 -0.70
C GLN A 187 -7.83 10.12 -0.67
N LEU A 188 -8.02 9.51 0.51
CA LEU A 188 -8.24 8.06 0.61
C LEU A 188 -9.53 7.63 -0.10
N GLY A 189 -10.59 8.44 -0.03
CA GLY A 189 -11.82 8.20 -0.78
C GLY A 189 -11.63 8.26 -2.30
N LYS A 190 -10.86 9.25 -2.79
CA LYS A 190 -10.49 9.36 -4.21
C LYS A 190 -9.62 8.19 -4.66
N LEU A 191 -8.68 7.78 -3.82
CA LEU A 191 -7.79 6.65 -4.08
C LEU A 191 -8.56 5.32 -4.14
N SER A 192 -9.59 5.15 -3.32
CA SER A 192 -10.47 3.97 -3.38
C SER A 192 -11.15 3.85 -4.74
N LYS A 193 -11.73 4.94 -5.25
CA LYS A 193 -12.35 4.96 -6.59
C LYS A 193 -11.34 4.69 -7.70
N TYR A 194 -10.14 5.27 -7.57
CA TYR A 194 -9.07 5.05 -8.54
C TYR A 194 -8.62 3.58 -8.58
N VAL A 195 -8.49 2.93 -7.42
CA VAL A 195 -8.15 1.50 -7.35
C VAL A 195 -9.25 0.66 -8.01
N ASP A 196 -10.51 0.97 -7.77
CA ASP A 196 -11.64 0.31 -8.40
C ASP A 196 -11.62 0.47 -9.92
N HIS A 197 -11.41 1.69 -10.42
CA HIS A 197 -11.22 1.97 -11.84
C HIS A 197 -10.13 1.11 -12.49
N ILE A 198 -8.93 1.06 -11.90
CA ILE A 198 -7.83 0.25 -12.42
C ILE A 198 -8.19 -1.24 -12.45
N LEU A 199 -8.93 -1.75 -11.47
CA LEU A 199 -9.38 -3.14 -11.47
C LEU A 199 -10.38 -3.42 -12.62
N HIS A 200 -11.26 -2.47 -12.91
CA HIS A 200 -12.16 -2.54 -14.05
C HIS A 200 -11.38 -2.52 -15.38
N GLU A 201 -10.45 -1.61 -15.56
CA GLU A 201 -9.59 -1.56 -16.76
C GLU A 201 -8.83 -2.88 -16.96
N ILE A 202 -8.14 -3.40 -15.93
CA ILE A 202 -7.43 -4.68 -16.01
C ILE A 202 -8.37 -5.81 -16.38
N THR A 203 -9.57 -5.84 -15.79
CA THR A 203 -10.56 -6.87 -16.07
C THR A 203 -11.06 -6.81 -17.52
N GLN A 204 -11.30 -5.61 -18.04
CA GLN A 204 -11.71 -5.40 -19.44
C GLN A 204 -10.63 -5.85 -20.42
N GLU A 205 -9.37 -5.49 -20.18
CA GLU A 205 -8.24 -5.91 -21.02
C GLU A 205 -8.06 -7.44 -21.03
N VAL A 206 -8.20 -8.08 -19.87
CA VAL A 206 -8.15 -9.55 -19.76
C VAL A 206 -9.29 -10.20 -20.58
N PHE A 207 -10.53 -9.69 -20.48
CA PHE A 207 -11.65 -10.23 -21.25
C PHE A 207 -11.61 -9.85 -22.74
N ALA A 208 -10.93 -8.77 -23.10
CA ALA A 208 -10.65 -8.42 -24.49
C ALA A 208 -9.60 -9.36 -25.14
N GLY A 209 -8.89 -10.14 -24.31
CA GLY A 209 -7.82 -11.02 -24.77
C GLY A 209 -6.54 -10.25 -25.14
N ASN A 210 -6.32 -9.08 -24.53
CA ASN A 210 -5.09 -8.34 -24.72
C ASN A 210 -3.91 -9.13 -24.14
N ILE A 211 -2.92 -9.43 -24.99
CA ILE A 211 -1.69 -10.15 -24.67
C ILE A 211 -0.45 -9.39 -25.11
N ASP A 212 -0.57 -8.09 -25.35
CA ASP A 212 0.55 -7.26 -25.78
C ASP A 212 1.69 -7.30 -24.75
N ALA A 213 2.91 -7.32 -25.25
CA ALA A 213 4.10 -7.38 -24.40
C ALA A 213 4.63 -5.96 -24.12
N ASP A 214 3.97 -5.29 -23.16
CA ASP A 214 4.28 -3.92 -22.72
C ASP A 214 4.73 -3.90 -21.23
N PRO A 215 5.88 -4.54 -20.90
CA PRO A 215 6.32 -4.65 -19.52
C PRO A 215 6.77 -3.32 -18.93
N TYR A 216 6.39 -3.05 -17.69
CA TYR A 216 6.87 -1.89 -16.94
C TYR A 216 8.31 -2.03 -16.50
N ALA A 217 9.05 -0.92 -16.55
CA ALA A 217 10.42 -0.82 -16.07
C ALA A 217 10.72 0.52 -15.39
N ARG A 218 11.57 0.50 -14.38
CA ARG A 218 12.20 1.72 -13.83
C ARG A 218 13.49 2.06 -14.57
N THR A 219 14.24 1.04 -14.93
CA THR A 219 15.44 1.09 -15.75
C THR A 219 15.46 -0.17 -16.63
N PRO A 220 16.26 -0.24 -17.70
CA PRO A 220 16.40 -1.46 -18.51
C PRO A 220 16.75 -2.71 -17.69
N GLN A 221 17.48 -2.54 -16.58
CA GLN A 221 17.91 -3.64 -15.70
C GLN A 221 16.91 -3.93 -14.57
N LEU A 222 15.95 -3.04 -14.33
CA LEU A 222 14.94 -3.16 -13.30
C LEU A 222 13.55 -3.08 -13.94
N SER A 223 13.13 -4.19 -14.51
CA SER A 223 11.87 -4.33 -15.24
C SER A 223 11.09 -5.54 -14.77
N ALA A 224 9.82 -5.64 -15.16
CA ALA A 224 9.00 -6.81 -14.95
C ALA A 224 9.62 -8.09 -15.52
N CYS A 225 10.46 -7.97 -16.56
CA CYS A 225 11.14 -9.11 -17.20
C CYS A 225 12.31 -9.66 -16.39
N THR A 226 12.88 -8.91 -15.44
CA THR A 226 14.13 -9.28 -14.72
C THR A 226 14.03 -10.64 -14.02
N TYR A 227 12.85 -10.98 -13.48
CA TYR A 227 12.58 -12.23 -12.78
C TYR A 227 11.35 -12.96 -13.35
N CYS A 228 11.02 -12.71 -14.62
CA CYS A 228 9.85 -13.30 -15.26
C CYS A 228 10.10 -14.77 -15.62
N GLU A 229 9.29 -15.66 -15.09
CA GLU A 229 9.37 -17.11 -15.38
C GLU A 229 9.00 -17.43 -16.85
N PHE A 230 8.29 -16.54 -17.54
CA PHE A 230 7.85 -16.70 -18.93
C PHE A 230 8.81 -16.07 -19.95
N ALA A 231 9.94 -15.52 -19.53
CA ALA A 231 10.86 -14.83 -20.44
C ALA A 231 11.31 -15.69 -21.62
N SER A 232 11.53 -16.99 -21.38
CA SER A 232 11.92 -17.95 -22.43
C SER A 232 10.83 -18.28 -23.44
N ALA A 233 9.56 -18.05 -23.11
CA ALA A 233 8.41 -18.26 -23.99
C ALA A 233 7.95 -16.96 -24.64
N CYS A 234 8.03 -15.85 -23.93
CA CYS A 234 7.60 -14.53 -24.36
C CYS A 234 8.54 -13.94 -25.44
N HIS A 235 9.85 -14.15 -25.29
CA HIS A 235 10.88 -13.58 -26.21
C HIS A 235 10.77 -12.06 -26.41
N PHE A 236 10.29 -11.31 -25.39
CA PHE A 236 10.16 -9.88 -25.45
C PHE A 236 11.47 -9.20 -25.86
N GLU A 237 11.41 -8.35 -26.88
CA GLU A 237 12.53 -7.52 -27.34
C GLU A 237 12.06 -6.09 -27.58
N ASN A 238 12.43 -5.17 -26.69
CA ASN A 238 12.00 -3.78 -26.75
C ASN A 238 12.27 -3.13 -28.11
N GLY A 239 11.21 -2.66 -28.77
CA GLY A 239 11.27 -2.04 -30.08
C GLY A 239 11.24 -3.01 -31.26
N CYS A 240 11.07 -4.32 -31.02
CA CYS A 240 10.85 -5.32 -32.05
C CYS A 240 9.33 -5.54 -32.25
N GLY A 241 8.85 -5.37 -33.48
CA GLY A 241 7.41 -5.47 -33.75
C GLY A 241 6.56 -4.48 -32.95
N SER A 242 5.61 -5.00 -32.18
CA SER A 242 4.76 -4.22 -31.25
C SER A 242 5.34 -4.11 -29.85
N ASP A 243 6.39 -4.85 -29.51
CA ASP A 243 6.96 -4.90 -28.17
C ASP A 243 7.45 -3.51 -27.68
N ARG A 244 6.97 -3.07 -26.56
CA ARG A 244 7.33 -1.78 -25.96
C ARG A 244 7.66 -1.95 -24.48
N MET A 245 8.71 -1.27 -24.03
CA MET A 245 9.03 -1.13 -22.61
C MET A 245 8.38 0.15 -22.09
N GLU A 246 7.47 0.00 -21.12
CA GLU A 246 6.81 1.13 -20.47
C GLU A 246 7.63 1.61 -19.27
N TYR A 247 8.23 2.80 -19.38
CA TYR A 247 9.06 3.35 -18.30
C TYR A 247 8.24 4.12 -17.28
N ILE A 248 8.29 3.65 -16.03
CA ILE A 248 7.65 4.31 -14.89
C ILE A 248 8.34 5.66 -14.64
N LYS A 249 7.61 6.74 -14.86
CA LYS A 249 8.09 8.11 -14.62
C LYS A 249 7.94 8.46 -13.14
N ALA A 250 8.97 9.09 -12.57
CA ALA A 250 8.86 9.65 -11.23
C ALA A 250 7.69 10.63 -11.19
N THR A 251 6.86 10.51 -10.16
CA THR A 251 5.64 11.30 -10.00
C THR A 251 5.72 12.05 -8.68
N LYS A 252 5.52 13.36 -8.71
CA LYS A 252 5.40 14.17 -7.48
C LYS A 252 4.02 13.97 -6.85
N ASN A 253 3.94 14.25 -5.55
CA ASN A 253 2.70 14.06 -4.80
C ASN A 253 1.52 14.83 -5.43
N ASP A 254 1.71 16.10 -5.77
CA ASP A 254 0.65 16.93 -6.36
C ASP A 254 0.22 16.44 -7.76
N GLU A 255 1.19 16.01 -8.58
CA GLU A 255 0.93 15.43 -9.91
C GLU A 255 0.16 14.12 -9.82
N PHE A 256 0.42 13.32 -8.78
CA PHE A 256 -0.31 12.08 -8.52
C PHE A 256 -1.79 12.35 -8.18
N TRP A 257 -2.04 13.25 -7.24
CA TRP A 257 -3.41 13.59 -6.84
C TRP A 257 -4.19 14.27 -7.97
N GLN A 258 -3.54 15.13 -8.76
CA GLN A 258 -4.16 15.72 -9.97
C GLN A 258 -4.56 14.62 -10.97
N HIS A 259 -3.69 13.64 -11.21
CA HIS A 259 -4.01 12.51 -12.08
C HIS A 259 -5.21 11.71 -11.59
N ILE A 260 -5.30 11.41 -10.29
CA ILE A 260 -6.47 10.73 -9.70
C ILE A 260 -7.75 11.56 -9.92
N ASP A 261 -7.69 12.87 -9.69
CA ASP A 261 -8.85 13.75 -9.91
C ASP A 261 -9.30 13.75 -11.38
N GLU A 262 -8.36 13.73 -12.32
CA GLU A 262 -8.67 13.67 -13.76
C GLU A 262 -9.32 12.34 -14.16
N VAL A 263 -8.83 11.20 -13.64
CA VAL A 263 -9.39 9.87 -13.91
C VAL A 263 -10.79 9.77 -13.32
N ASN A 264 -10.97 10.03 -12.02
CA ASN A 264 -12.26 9.97 -11.35
C ASN A 264 -13.29 10.95 -11.95
N GLY A 265 -12.84 12.11 -12.47
CA GLY A 265 -13.69 13.09 -13.11
C GLY A 265 -14.17 12.69 -14.51
N LYS A 266 -13.45 11.82 -15.22
CA LYS A 266 -13.89 11.27 -16.51
C LYS A 266 -14.98 10.21 -16.32
N GLU A 267 -14.86 9.34 -15.34
CA GLU A 267 -15.88 8.33 -15.01
C GLU A 267 -17.22 8.97 -14.65
N ALA A 268 -17.21 9.98 -13.78
CA ALA A 268 -18.42 10.68 -13.40
C ALA A 268 -19.19 11.32 -14.58
N ARG A 269 -18.52 11.51 -15.74
CA ARG A 269 -19.14 12.02 -16.98
C ARG A 269 -19.60 10.91 -17.92
N SER A 270 -19.07 9.69 -17.81
CA SER A 270 -19.45 8.56 -18.64
C SER A 270 -20.70 7.84 -18.11
N ASP A 271 -20.98 7.96 -16.82
CA ASP A 271 -22.09 7.32 -16.13
C ASP A 271 -23.37 8.22 -16.03
N GLY A 272 -23.33 9.44 -16.53
CA GLY A 272 -24.43 10.41 -16.56
C GLY A 272 -24.95 10.66 -17.98
#